data_3e4d774259540fe50d6fda19280e0464
#
_entry.id   3e4d774259540fe50d6fda19280e0464
#
_cell.length_a   1.000
_cell.length_b   1.000
_cell.length_c   1.000
_cell.angle_alpha   90.00
_cell.angle_beta   90.00
_cell.angle_gamma   90.00
#
_symmetry.space_group_name_H-M   'P 1'
#
loop_
_entity.id
_entity.type
_entity.pdbx_description
1 polymer ?
#
loop_
_entity_poly.entity_id
_entity_poly.type
_entity_poly.pdbx_seq_one_letter_code
_entity_poly.pdbx_strand_id
1 'polypeptide(L)'
;MIEFNQLEHLIAIEKAGTLSKAAESLHISQPGLTRSIQRLEDDLGMPLFEHKKNKLILNENGLLALQYAKKIISARQEMITEMERFANKYKKIKINSLAPAPLWGCTYLLK
;
A
#
# COMPACT_ATOMS: atom_id res chain seq x y z
N MET A 1 4.07 -2.90 -13.76
CA MET A 1 4.03 -1.71 -12.90
C MET A 1 3.72 -2.09 -11.45
N ILE A 2 4.43 -1.49 -10.54
CA ILE A 2 4.28 -1.82 -9.13
C ILE A 2 2.95 -1.28 -8.60
N GLU A 3 2.21 -2.14 -7.91
CA GLU A 3 0.89 -1.78 -7.38
C GLU A 3 0.88 -1.82 -5.86
N PHE A 4 -0.01 -1.04 -5.27
CA PHE A 4 -0.12 -1.00 -3.81
C PHE A 4 -0.40 -2.35 -3.19
N ASN A 5 -1.26 -3.15 -3.80
CA ASN A 5 -1.59 -4.44 -3.20
C ASN A 5 -0.38 -5.37 -3.16
N GLN A 6 0.55 -5.26 -4.11
CA GLN A 6 1.79 -6.04 -4.06
C GLN A 6 2.60 -5.67 -2.83
N LEU A 7 2.66 -4.39 -2.51
CA LEU A 7 3.40 -3.89 -1.35
C LEU A 7 2.72 -4.33 -0.05
N GLU A 8 1.41 -4.30 -0.02
CA GLU A 8 0.66 -4.79 1.13
C GLU A 8 0.88 -6.28 1.33
N HIS A 9 0.93 -7.04 0.24
CA HIS A 9 1.19 -8.46 0.29
C HIS A 9 2.59 -8.77 0.84
N LEU A 10 3.57 -8.00 0.41
CA LEU A 10 4.94 -8.14 0.90
C LEU A 10 5.00 -7.93 2.41
N ILE A 11 4.37 -6.87 2.88
CA ILE A 11 4.33 -6.56 4.31
C ILE A 11 3.61 -7.67 5.08
N ALA A 12 2.51 -8.17 4.52
CA ALA A 12 1.74 -9.22 5.18
C ALA A 12 2.53 -10.51 5.32
N ILE A 13 3.32 -10.86 4.32
CA ILE A 13 4.14 -12.07 4.36
C ILE A 13 5.18 -11.95 5.46
N GLU A 14 5.84 -10.83 5.53
CA GLU A 14 6.85 -10.60 6.56
C GLU A 14 6.23 -10.66 7.96
N LYS A 15 5.07 -10.04 8.11
CA LYS A 15 4.39 -9.98 9.39
C LYS A 15 3.86 -11.34 9.82
N ALA A 16 3.30 -12.11 8.88
CA ALA A 16 2.71 -13.41 9.20
C ALA A 16 3.75 -14.51 9.37
N GLY A 17 4.88 -14.37 8.70
CA GLY A 17 5.95 -15.35 8.79
C GLY A 17 5.88 -16.48 7.80
N THR A 18 4.71 -16.77 7.25
CA THR A 18 4.55 -17.81 6.23
C THR A 18 3.57 -17.34 5.16
N LEU A 19 3.70 -17.92 3.96
CA LEU A 19 2.76 -17.63 2.87
C LEU A 19 1.34 -18.02 3.23
N SER A 20 1.19 -19.17 3.87
CA SER A 20 -0.12 -19.68 4.23
C SER A 20 -0.84 -18.72 5.18
N LYS A 21 -0.16 -18.31 6.22
CA LYS A 21 -0.76 -17.38 7.19
C LYS A 21 -1.03 -16.02 6.59
N ALA A 22 -0.14 -15.54 5.73
CA ALA A 22 -0.33 -14.26 5.06
C ALA A 22 -1.55 -14.30 4.16
N ALA A 23 -1.69 -15.36 3.36
CA ALA A 23 -2.83 -15.51 2.47
C ALA A 23 -4.12 -15.54 3.26
N GLU A 24 -4.12 -16.24 4.38
CA GLU A 24 -5.27 -16.32 5.25
C GLU A 24 -5.65 -14.95 5.80
N SER A 25 -4.68 -14.19 6.27
CA SER A 25 -4.95 -12.86 6.83
C SER A 25 -5.41 -11.87 5.77
N LEU A 26 -5.00 -12.08 4.52
CA LEU A 26 -5.39 -11.21 3.41
C LEU A 26 -6.68 -11.67 2.74
N HIS A 27 -7.21 -12.82 3.12
CA HIS A 27 -8.41 -13.42 2.53
C HIS A 27 -8.25 -13.69 1.04
N ILE A 28 -7.07 -14.17 0.65
CA ILE A 28 -6.79 -14.55 -0.74
C ILE A 28 -6.19 -15.94 -0.76
N SER A 29 -6.16 -16.54 -1.95
CA SER A 29 -5.58 -17.86 -2.09
C SER A 29 -4.06 -17.77 -2.02
N GLN A 30 -3.42 -18.84 -1.55
CA GLN A 30 -1.97 -18.88 -1.50
C GLN A 30 -1.33 -18.77 -2.88
N PRO A 31 -1.84 -19.48 -3.92
CA PRO A 31 -1.31 -19.26 -5.27
C PRO A 31 -1.47 -17.82 -5.76
N GLY A 32 -2.58 -17.16 -5.39
CA GLY A 32 -2.78 -15.77 -5.73
C GLY A 32 -1.74 -14.87 -5.10
N LEU A 33 -1.42 -15.12 -3.84
CA LEU A 33 -0.40 -14.37 -3.14
C LEU A 33 0.97 -14.60 -3.78
N THR A 34 1.28 -15.83 -4.11
CA THR A 34 2.54 -16.17 -4.77
C THR A 34 2.69 -15.44 -6.10
N ARG A 35 1.61 -15.42 -6.89
CA ARG A 35 1.65 -14.71 -8.18
C ARG A 35 1.86 -13.22 -8.00
N SER A 36 1.22 -12.64 -6.99
CA SER A 36 1.38 -11.22 -6.70
C SER A 36 2.84 -10.87 -6.40
N ILE A 37 3.48 -11.69 -5.58
CA ILE A 37 4.88 -11.48 -5.22
C ILE A 37 5.79 -11.69 -6.43
N GLN A 38 5.50 -12.70 -7.26
CA GLN A 38 6.29 -12.92 -8.45
C GLN A 38 6.21 -11.74 -9.42
N ARG A 39 5.04 -11.14 -9.55
CA ARG A 39 4.88 -9.95 -10.37
C ARG A 39 5.67 -8.78 -9.81
N LEU A 40 5.69 -8.64 -8.50
CA LEU A 40 6.48 -7.58 -7.87
C LEU A 40 7.96 -7.80 -8.16
N GLU A 41 8.42 -9.04 -8.05
CA GLU A 41 9.81 -9.37 -8.36
C GLU A 41 10.13 -9.08 -9.82
N ASP A 42 9.21 -9.42 -10.72
CA ASP A 42 9.38 -9.15 -12.14
C ASP A 42 9.45 -7.63 -12.40
N ASP A 43 8.57 -6.87 -11.77
CA ASP A 43 8.54 -5.42 -11.94
C ASP A 43 9.80 -4.76 -11.43
N LEU A 44 10.36 -5.28 -10.35
CA LEU A 44 11.59 -4.76 -9.80
C LEU A 44 12.84 -5.31 -10.48
N GLY A 45 12.69 -6.42 -11.20
CA GLY A 45 13.79 -7.04 -11.91
C GLY A 45 14.74 -7.82 -11.03
N MET A 46 14.29 -8.26 -9.86
CA MET A 46 15.15 -9.01 -8.94
C MET A 46 14.30 -9.84 -7.97
N PRO A 47 14.84 -10.95 -7.48
CA PRO A 47 14.14 -11.74 -6.48
C PRO A 47 14.20 -11.06 -5.12
N LEU A 48 13.11 -11.18 -4.37
CA LEU A 48 13.01 -10.61 -3.03
C LEU A 48 13.06 -11.69 -1.95
N PHE A 49 12.86 -12.94 -2.32
CA PHE A 49 12.78 -14.04 -1.39
C PHE A 49 13.74 -15.15 -1.75
N GLU A 50 14.14 -15.89 -0.72
CA GLU A 50 14.91 -17.13 -0.89
C GLU A 50 14.11 -18.25 -0.24
N HIS A 51 14.23 -19.45 -0.83
CA HIS A 51 13.62 -20.64 -0.27
C HIS A 51 14.66 -21.37 0.59
N LYS A 52 14.40 -21.48 1.86
CA LYS A 52 15.24 -22.25 2.77
C LYS A 52 14.38 -23.16 3.62
N LYS A 53 14.63 -24.46 3.53
CA LYS A 53 13.94 -25.46 4.36
C LYS A 53 12.43 -25.25 4.36
N ASN A 54 11.85 -25.12 3.19
CA ASN A 54 10.41 -24.92 3.01
C ASN A 54 9.88 -23.60 3.57
N LYS A 55 10.76 -22.66 3.85
CA LYS A 55 10.35 -21.33 4.28
C LYS A 55 10.73 -20.31 3.24
N LEU A 56 9.90 -19.31 3.12
CA LEU A 56 10.14 -18.18 2.24
C LEU A 56 10.72 -17.05 3.09
N ILE A 57 11.98 -16.73 2.84
CA ILE A 57 12.70 -15.76 3.66
C ILE A 57 13.10 -14.57 2.78
N LEU A 58 12.91 -13.36 3.27
CA LEU A 58 13.34 -12.17 2.54
C LEU A 58 14.86 -12.15 2.44
N ASN A 59 15.35 -11.90 1.21
CA ASN A 59 16.78 -11.66 1.02
C ASN A 59 17.06 -10.17 1.21
N GLU A 60 18.28 -9.73 0.91
CA GLU A 60 18.63 -8.32 1.08
C GLU A 60 17.77 -7.39 0.25
N ASN A 61 17.48 -7.79 -1.00
CA ASN A 61 16.59 -7.02 -1.86
C ASN A 61 15.21 -6.91 -1.24
N GLY A 62 14.72 -8.03 -0.69
CA GLY A 62 13.42 -8.08 -0.05
C GLY A 62 13.33 -7.18 1.16
N LEU A 63 14.39 -7.14 1.96
CA LEU A 63 14.41 -6.28 3.15
C LEU A 63 14.37 -4.81 2.75
N LEU A 64 15.09 -4.45 1.70
CA LEU A 64 15.06 -3.07 1.20
C LEU A 64 13.68 -2.74 0.64
N ALA A 65 13.12 -3.65 -0.15
CA ALA A 65 11.79 -3.44 -0.71
C ALA A 65 10.74 -3.32 0.38
N LEU A 66 10.86 -4.12 1.43
CA LEU A 66 9.95 -4.05 2.57
C LEU A 66 10.01 -2.69 3.25
N GLN A 67 11.20 -2.17 3.42
CA GLN A 67 11.40 -0.86 4.04
C GLN A 67 10.66 0.22 3.26
N TYR A 68 10.81 0.22 1.94
CA TYR A 68 10.12 1.20 1.11
C TYR A 68 8.63 0.93 0.99
N ALA A 69 8.23 -0.33 0.98
CA ALA A 69 6.81 -0.67 0.97
C ALA A 69 6.10 -0.07 2.18
N LYS A 70 6.72 -0.19 3.35
CA LYS A 70 6.15 0.40 4.57
C LYS A 70 6.05 1.92 4.47
N LYS A 71 7.07 2.55 3.92
CA LYS A 71 7.06 4.01 3.75
C LYS A 71 5.98 4.46 2.79
N ILE A 72 5.83 3.76 1.68
CA ILE A 72 4.85 4.12 0.66
C ILE A 72 3.43 3.98 1.21
N ILE A 73 3.14 2.88 1.88
CA ILE A 73 1.82 2.65 2.45
C ILE A 73 1.52 3.64 3.57
N SER A 74 2.52 3.94 4.38
CA SER A 74 2.38 4.93 5.44
C SER A 74 2.10 6.31 4.87
N ALA A 75 2.81 6.68 3.80
CA ALA A 75 2.60 7.97 3.14
C ALA A 75 1.22 8.07 2.53
N ARG A 76 0.72 6.97 1.96
CA ARG A 76 -0.63 6.92 1.41
C ARG A 76 -1.66 7.19 2.50
N GLN A 77 -1.51 6.53 3.64
CA GLN A 77 -2.42 6.71 4.74
C GLN A 77 -2.35 8.13 5.30
N GLU A 78 -1.16 8.66 5.38
CA GLU A 78 -0.94 10.02 5.83
C GLU A 78 -1.64 11.01 4.90
N MET A 79 -1.54 10.80 3.60
CA MET A 79 -2.22 11.65 2.62
C MET A 79 -3.73 11.62 2.84
N ILE A 80 -4.30 10.44 3.00
CA ILE A 80 -5.73 10.29 3.22
C ILE A 80 -6.17 11.04 4.48
N THR A 81 -5.41 10.86 5.55
CA THR A 81 -5.72 11.51 6.82
C THR A 81 -5.66 13.03 6.70
N GLU A 82 -4.62 13.54 6.03
CA GLU A 82 -4.48 14.97 5.87
C GLU A 82 -5.54 15.56 4.96
N MET A 83 -5.91 14.84 3.91
CA MET A 83 -6.97 15.30 3.02
C MET A 83 -8.31 15.37 3.74
N GLU A 84 -8.60 14.39 4.57
CA GLU A 84 -9.83 14.39 5.36
C GLU A 84 -9.84 15.55 6.35
N ARG A 85 -8.72 15.78 7.00
CA ARG A 85 -8.59 16.89 7.94
C ARG A 85 -8.80 18.22 7.25
N PHE A 86 -8.21 18.38 6.09
CA PHE A 86 -8.36 19.59 5.30
C PHE A 86 -9.81 19.79 4.87
N ALA A 87 -10.45 18.73 4.40
CA ALA A 87 -11.84 18.78 3.95
C ALA A 87 -12.78 19.19 5.10
N ASN A 88 -12.56 18.64 6.27
CA ASN A 88 -13.38 18.99 7.43
C ASN A 88 -13.20 20.44 7.83
N LYS A 89 -11.97 20.90 7.81
CA LYS A 89 -11.67 22.29 8.12
C LYS A 89 -12.33 23.22 7.11
N TYR A 90 -12.27 22.84 5.85
CA TYR A 90 -12.88 23.63 4.78
C TYR A 90 -14.40 23.65 4.92
N LYS A 91 -15.00 22.53 5.27
CA LYS A 91 -16.45 22.46 5.47
C LYS A 91 -16.92 23.42 6.56
N LYS A 92 -16.16 23.53 7.63
CA LYS A 92 -16.50 24.47 8.70
C LYS A 92 -16.46 25.90 8.22
N ILE A 93 -15.44 26.24 7.47
CA ILE A 93 -15.34 27.59 6.90
C ILE A 93 -16.49 27.87 5.97
N LYS A 94 -16.83 26.88 5.15
CA LYS A 94 -17.89 26.97 4.18
C LYS A 94 -19.25 27.24 4.84
N ILE A 95 -19.53 26.54 5.91
CA ILE A 95 -20.77 26.70 6.65
C ILE A 95 -20.88 28.12 7.20
N ASN A 96 -19.78 28.66 7.69
CA ASN A 96 -19.77 29.96 8.31
C ASN A 96 -19.78 31.09 7.31
N SER A 97 -19.21 30.90 6.16
CA SER A 97 -19.00 31.98 5.20
C SER A 97 -20.07 32.13 4.15
N LEU A 98 -20.92 31.15 3.98
CA LEU A 98 -21.94 31.13 2.92
C LEU A 98 -21.34 31.17 1.53
N ALA A 99 -20.07 31.02 1.42
CA ALA A 99 -19.39 31.05 0.13
C ALA A 99 -19.72 29.81 -0.67
N PRO A 100 -19.93 29.95 -1.98
CA PRO A 100 -20.16 28.80 -2.85
C PRO A 100 -18.84 28.12 -3.14
N ALA A 101 -18.47 27.29 -2.28
CA ALA A 101 -17.17 26.67 -2.41
C ALA A 101 -17.04 25.53 -3.39
N PRO A 102 -18.12 25.02 -3.95
CA PRO A 102 -17.97 23.86 -4.84
C PRO A 102 -17.00 24.07 -5.96
N LEU A 103 -16.82 25.30 -6.38
CA LEU A 103 -15.91 25.57 -7.48
C LEU A 103 -14.50 25.12 -7.23
N TRP A 104 -14.04 25.30 -6.03
CA TRP A 104 -12.69 24.90 -5.74
C TRP A 104 -12.55 23.39 -5.84
N GLY A 105 -13.53 22.67 -5.35
CA GLY A 105 -13.49 21.24 -5.39
C GLY A 105 -13.50 20.71 -6.80
N CYS A 106 -14.43 21.22 -7.60
CA CYS A 106 -14.56 20.75 -8.95
C CYS A 106 -13.37 21.09 -9.83
N THR A 107 -13.00 22.34 -9.83
CA THR A 107 -11.94 22.81 -10.70
C THR A 107 -10.58 22.33 -10.25
N TYR A 108 -10.39 22.42 -9.02
CA TYR A 108 -9.15 22.14 -8.40
C TYR A 108 -8.73 20.69 -8.52
N LEU A 109 -9.67 19.81 -8.27
CA LEU A 109 -9.37 18.38 -8.32
C LEU A 109 -9.15 17.88 -9.71
N LEU A 110 -9.70 18.57 -10.69
CA LEU A 110 -9.52 18.17 -12.07
C LEU A 110 -8.17 18.54 -12.61
N LYS A 111 -7.47 19.30 -11.90
CA LYS A 111 -6.14 19.69 -12.29
C LYS A 111 -5.11 18.94 -11.53
#